data_04e903793964ce44a971cb5efc50139f
#
_entry.id   04e903793964ce44a971cb5efc50139f
#
_cell.length_a   1.000
_cell.length_b   1.000
_cell.length_c   1.000
_cell.angle_alpha   90.00
_cell.angle_beta   90.00
_cell.angle_gamma   90.00
#
_symmetry.space_group_name_H-M   'P 1'
#
loop_
_entity.id
_entity.type
_entity.pdbx_description
1 polymer ?
#
loop_
_entity_poly.entity_id
_entity_poly.type
_entity_poly.pdbx_seq_one_letter_code
_entity_poly.pdbx_strand_id
1 'polypeptide(L)'
;SKLTGEMLMNYLREEGTKVLTLRPFSGYGTDQDLDYPFPSIIERAIMNANPFNIWGKATTTRDFIHIDDIVDAVITMVKNDCNQTVNLCTGRPTTFLELAQIALKTLGYEKKAQNFRILTDKPAGVAYRVGDPTMMSDYYTPKISLEEGVERAIRGLV
;
A
#
# COMPACT_ATOMS: atom_id res chain seq x y z
N SER A 1 -5.07 -19.06 -12.46
CA SER A 1 -4.58 -18.19 -11.38
C SER A 1 -3.91 -16.94 -11.97
N LYS A 2 -3.52 -15.98 -11.14
CA LYS A 2 -2.85 -14.74 -11.58
C LYS A 2 -1.53 -15.02 -12.31
N LEU A 3 -0.73 -15.99 -11.84
CA LEU A 3 0.50 -16.42 -12.50
C LEU A 3 0.27 -16.92 -13.91
N THR A 4 -0.75 -17.76 -14.11
CA THR A 4 -1.12 -18.26 -15.45
C THR A 4 -1.49 -17.12 -16.41
N GLY A 5 -2.21 -16.10 -15.88
CA GLY A 5 -2.52 -14.89 -16.64
C GLY A 5 -1.26 -14.13 -17.07
N GLU A 6 -0.27 -13.96 -16.20
CA GLU A 6 0.98 -13.30 -16.54
C GLU A 6 1.79 -14.11 -17.58
N MET A 7 1.81 -15.43 -17.47
CA MET A 7 2.47 -16.28 -18.47
C MET A 7 1.84 -16.12 -19.86
N LEU A 8 0.50 -16.07 -19.92
CA LEU A 8 -0.22 -15.82 -21.19
C LEU A 8 0.10 -14.41 -21.73
N MET A 9 0.14 -13.41 -20.87
CA MET A 9 0.48 -12.04 -21.29
C MET A 9 1.91 -11.94 -21.82
N ASN A 10 2.86 -12.68 -21.23
CA ASN A 10 4.23 -12.75 -21.74
C ASN A 10 4.27 -13.39 -23.14
N TYR A 11 3.54 -14.50 -23.34
CA TYR A 11 3.42 -15.14 -24.65
C TYR A 11 2.85 -14.17 -25.70
N LEU A 12 1.76 -13.48 -25.40
CA LEU A 12 1.17 -12.50 -26.32
C LEU A 12 2.15 -11.36 -26.65
N ARG A 13 2.98 -10.96 -25.71
CA ARG A 13 4.02 -9.95 -25.93
C ARG A 13 5.10 -10.44 -26.89
N GLU A 14 5.51 -11.72 -26.79
CA GLU A 14 6.45 -12.37 -27.71
C GLU A 14 5.88 -12.46 -29.12
N GLU A 15 4.55 -12.65 -29.25
CA GLU A 15 3.82 -12.63 -30.52
C GLU A 15 3.58 -11.21 -31.09
N GLY A 16 4.15 -10.16 -30.47
CA GLY A 16 4.11 -8.80 -30.96
C GLY A 16 2.93 -7.95 -30.43
N THR A 17 2.11 -8.47 -29.52
CA THR A 17 1.06 -7.69 -28.87
C THR A 17 1.63 -6.78 -27.80
N LYS A 18 1.25 -5.50 -27.77
CA LYS A 18 1.62 -4.59 -26.66
C LYS A 18 0.83 -4.99 -25.42
N VAL A 19 1.52 -5.36 -24.35
CA VAL A 19 0.91 -5.83 -23.10
C VAL A 19 1.59 -5.16 -21.91
N LEU A 20 0.87 -4.32 -21.18
CA LEU A 20 1.27 -3.78 -19.88
C LEU A 20 0.66 -4.64 -18.77
N THR A 21 1.51 -5.36 -18.04
CA THR A 21 1.10 -6.13 -16.87
C THR A 21 1.44 -5.38 -15.59
N LEU A 22 0.46 -5.16 -14.72
CA LEU A 22 0.62 -4.37 -13.50
C LEU A 22 0.49 -5.25 -12.27
N ARG A 23 1.39 -5.06 -11.31
CA ARG A 23 1.39 -5.72 -10.00
C ARG A 23 1.28 -4.67 -8.90
N PRO A 24 0.05 -4.23 -8.55
CA PRO A 24 -0.12 -3.27 -7.47
C PRO A 24 0.21 -3.91 -6.13
N PHE A 25 0.99 -3.20 -5.31
CA PHE A 25 1.29 -3.58 -3.92
C PHE A 25 0.15 -3.14 -3.00
N SER A 26 0.45 -2.64 -1.79
CA SER A 26 -0.63 -2.24 -0.88
C SER A 26 -1.16 -0.86 -1.24
N GLY A 27 -1.95 -0.80 -2.34
CA GLY A 27 -2.66 0.40 -2.73
C GLY A 27 -3.65 0.83 -1.64
N TYR A 28 -3.75 2.13 -1.37
CA TYR A 28 -4.67 2.68 -0.39
C TYR A 28 -5.27 4.01 -0.85
N GLY A 29 -6.44 4.33 -0.30
CA GLY A 29 -7.21 5.55 -0.54
C GLY A 29 -8.32 5.71 0.48
N THR A 30 -9.20 6.72 0.30
CA THR A 30 -10.29 7.04 1.24
C THR A 30 -11.43 6.03 1.22
N ASP A 31 -11.70 5.39 0.08
CA ASP A 31 -12.89 4.53 -0.11
C ASP A 31 -12.59 3.04 0.05
N GLN A 32 -11.47 2.69 0.68
CA GLN A 32 -11.09 1.30 0.88
C GLN A 32 -11.87 0.68 2.03
N ASP A 33 -12.34 -0.57 1.85
CA ASP A 33 -13.04 -1.36 2.85
C ASP A 33 -12.20 -1.54 4.14
N LEU A 34 -12.84 -1.42 5.30
CA LEU A 34 -12.23 -1.56 6.63
C LEU A 34 -11.64 -2.95 6.92
N ASP A 35 -11.96 -3.95 6.11
CA ASP A 35 -11.32 -5.27 6.18
C ASP A 35 -9.83 -5.24 5.78
N TYR A 36 -9.38 -4.16 5.12
CA TYR A 36 -7.98 -3.99 4.77
C TYR A 36 -7.17 -3.35 5.90
N PRO A 37 -5.86 -3.70 6.01
CA PRO A 37 -5.02 -3.20 7.12
C PRO A 37 -4.91 -1.69 7.20
N PHE A 38 -4.79 -0.98 6.05
CA PHE A 38 -4.60 0.47 6.05
C PHE A 38 -5.80 1.19 6.68
N PRO A 39 -7.04 1.12 6.13
CA PRO A 39 -8.17 1.85 6.69
C PRO A 39 -8.53 1.39 8.09
N SER A 40 -8.40 0.10 8.39
CA SER A 40 -8.66 -0.46 9.73
C SER A 40 -7.69 0.08 10.80
N ILE A 41 -6.44 0.38 10.45
CA ILE A 41 -5.46 1.01 11.34
C ILE A 41 -5.80 2.51 11.52
N ILE A 42 -6.15 3.21 10.43
CA ILE A 42 -6.54 4.62 10.47
C ILE A 42 -7.79 4.81 11.34
N GLU A 43 -8.83 3.98 11.15
CA GLU A 43 -10.05 4.02 11.97
C GLU A 43 -9.75 3.86 13.46
N ARG A 44 -8.94 2.86 13.84
CA ARG A 44 -8.52 2.67 15.24
C ARG A 44 -7.75 3.88 15.80
N ALA A 45 -6.97 4.56 14.97
CA ALA A 45 -6.27 5.77 15.37
C ALA A 45 -7.26 6.93 15.61
N ILE A 46 -8.23 7.15 14.71
CA ILE A 46 -9.30 8.14 14.86
C ILE A 46 -10.11 7.89 16.14
N MET A 47 -10.48 6.63 16.40
CA MET A 47 -11.18 6.22 17.62
C MET A 47 -10.32 6.31 18.89
N ASN A 48 -9.03 6.65 18.76
CA ASN A 48 -8.07 6.66 19.87
C ASN A 48 -8.11 5.34 20.69
N ALA A 49 -8.13 4.21 19.99
CA ALA A 49 -8.32 2.88 20.57
C ALA A 49 -7.25 2.57 21.63
N ASN A 50 -7.68 2.07 22.78
CA ASN A 50 -6.79 1.64 23.88
C ASN A 50 -7.34 0.36 24.56
N PRO A 51 -6.69 -0.82 24.42
CA PRO A 51 -5.42 -1.03 23.72
C PRO A 51 -5.53 -0.87 22.19
N PHE A 52 -4.43 -0.43 21.57
CA PHE A 52 -4.34 -0.34 20.11
C PHE A 52 -3.91 -1.71 19.55
N ASN A 53 -4.86 -2.42 18.98
CA ASN A 53 -4.62 -3.77 18.47
C ASN A 53 -3.95 -3.74 17.09
N ILE A 54 -2.81 -4.42 16.95
CA ILE A 54 -2.11 -4.67 15.69
C ILE A 54 -2.18 -6.17 15.38
N TRP A 55 -2.73 -6.52 14.22
CA TRP A 55 -2.85 -7.92 13.82
C TRP A 55 -1.55 -8.44 13.19
N GLY A 56 -1.21 -9.68 13.48
CA GLY A 56 -0.01 -10.35 12.99
C GLY A 56 1.19 -10.12 13.88
N LYS A 57 2.38 -10.03 13.27
CA LYS A 57 3.63 -9.76 14.00
C LYS A 57 3.96 -8.28 13.98
N ALA A 58 4.70 -7.78 14.97
CA ALA A 58 5.19 -6.40 14.97
C ALA A 58 6.03 -6.05 13.72
N THR A 59 6.66 -7.08 13.13
CA THR A 59 7.49 -6.98 11.92
C THR A 59 6.71 -7.19 10.62
N THR A 60 5.38 -7.36 10.67
CA THR A 60 4.58 -7.50 9.44
C THR A 60 4.66 -6.21 8.62
N THR A 61 5.24 -6.32 7.42
CA THR A 61 5.65 -5.18 6.59
C THR A 61 4.91 -5.17 5.26
N ARG A 62 4.52 -3.98 4.81
CA ARG A 62 3.91 -3.71 3.50
C ARG A 62 4.60 -2.53 2.82
N ASP A 63 4.38 -2.43 1.53
CA ASP A 63 4.69 -1.28 0.70
C ASP A 63 3.37 -0.57 0.37
N PHE A 64 3.15 0.58 0.97
CA PHE A 64 1.93 1.36 0.78
C PHE A 64 2.11 2.40 -0.32
N ILE A 65 1.26 2.38 -1.33
CA ILE A 65 1.23 3.36 -2.43
C ILE A 65 -0.16 3.98 -2.54
N HIS A 66 -0.24 5.30 -2.64
CA HIS A 66 -1.53 6.01 -2.76
C HIS A 66 -2.23 5.70 -4.07
N ILE A 67 -3.56 5.62 -4.05
CA ILE A 67 -4.34 5.28 -5.25
C ILE A 67 -4.14 6.29 -6.40
N ASP A 68 -4.00 7.57 -6.10
CA ASP A 68 -3.76 8.59 -7.13
C ASP A 68 -2.41 8.36 -7.83
N ASP A 69 -1.36 7.97 -7.08
CA ASP A 69 -0.06 7.61 -7.68
C ASP A 69 -0.17 6.35 -8.55
N ILE A 70 -0.99 5.36 -8.15
CA ILE A 70 -1.27 4.19 -8.98
C ILE A 70 -1.93 4.60 -10.30
N VAL A 71 -2.97 5.44 -10.23
CA VAL A 71 -3.71 5.91 -11.42
C VAL A 71 -2.81 6.71 -12.34
N ASP A 72 -2.08 7.68 -11.81
CA ASP A 72 -1.15 8.50 -12.58
C ASP A 72 -0.03 7.67 -13.23
N ALA A 73 0.52 6.71 -12.50
CA ALA A 73 1.53 5.78 -13.03
C ALA A 73 0.98 4.97 -14.20
N VAL A 74 -0.23 4.39 -14.06
CA VAL A 74 -0.87 3.60 -15.12
C VAL A 74 -1.11 4.46 -16.37
N ILE A 75 -1.68 5.66 -16.20
CA ILE A 75 -1.95 6.58 -17.31
C ILE A 75 -0.65 6.96 -18.02
N THR A 76 0.41 7.25 -17.25
CA THR A 76 1.70 7.63 -17.80
C THR A 76 2.33 6.48 -18.59
N MET A 77 2.32 5.26 -18.04
CA MET A 77 2.86 4.08 -18.72
C MET A 77 2.11 3.74 -20.00
N VAL A 78 0.78 3.87 -20.01
CA VAL A 78 -0.04 3.65 -21.22
C VAL A 78 0.29 4.69 -22.29
N LYS A 79 0.39 5.97 -21.91
CA LYS A 79 0.75 7.06 -22.85
C LYS A 79 2.16 6.92 -23.44
N ASN A 80 3.07 6.26 -22.73
CA ASN A 80 4.44 6.01 -23.18
C ASN A 80 4.63 4.60 -23.77
N ASP A 81 3.55 3.94 -24.17
CA ASP A 81 3.60 2.63 -24.83
C ASP A 81 4.38 1.56 -24.03
N CYS A 82 4.33 1.61 -22.70
CA CYS A 82 5.01 0.64 -21.85
C CYS A 82 4.52 -0.79 -22.16
N ASN A 83 5.44 -1.67 -22.53
CA ASN A 83 5.16 -3.05 -22.91
C ASN A 83 5.89 -4.04 -21.98
N GLN A 84 5.63 -3.92 -20.68
CA GLN A 84 6.37 -4.65 -19.64
C GLN A 84 5.48 -5.10 -18.48
N THR A 85 6.06 -5.90 -17.58
CA THR A 85 5.47 -6.22 -16.29
C THR A 85 6.06 -5.29 -15.22
N VAL A 86 5.23 -4.47 -14.59
CA VAL A 86 5.67 -3.41 -13.68
C VAL A 86 5.02 -3.56 -12.31
N ASN A 87 5.85 -3.49 -11.25
CA ASN A 87 5.36 -3.37 -9.88
C ASN A 87 4.94 -1.92 -9.61
N LEU A 88 3.71 -1.72 -9.13
CA LEU A 88 3.23 -0.43 -8.65
C LEU A 88 3.48 -0.36 -7.15
N CYS A 89 4.59 0.24 -6.75
CA CYS A 89 5.09 0.25 -5.38
C CYS A 89 6.00 1.45 -5.14
N THR A 90 6.26 1.75 -3.86
CA THR A 90 7.18 2.84 -3.47
C THR A 90 8.60 2.35 -3.16
N GLY A 91 8.76 1.06 -2.87
CA GLY A 91 9.98 0.47 -2.34
C GLY A 91 10.19 0.74 -0.84
N ARG A 92 9.28 1.48 -0.17
CA ARG A 92 9.36 1.79 1.25
C ARG A 92 8.77 0.66 2.10
N PRO A 93 9.60 -0.05 2.89
CA PRO A 93 9.09 -0.99 3.89
C PRO A 93 8.43 -0.22 5.03
N THR A 94 7.17 -0.53 5.32
CA THR A 94 6.42 0.06 6.43
C THR A 94 5.74 -1.03 7.23
N THR A 95 6.00 -1.10 8.54
CA THR A 95 5.30 -2.03 9.43
C THR A 95 3.90 -1.51 9.77
N PHE A 96 2.99 -2.42 10.15
CA PHE A 96 1.67 -2.00 10.64
C PHE A 96 1.75 -1.16 11.91
N LEU A 97 2.76 -1.41 12.74
CA LEU A 97 3.03 -0.60 13.93
C LEU A 97 3.48 0.82 13.53
N GLU A 98 4.38 0.95 12.57
CA GLU A 98 4.83 2.25 12.04
C GLU A 98 3.65 3.04 11.44
N LEU A 99 2.80 2.39 10.64
CA LEU A 99 1.60 3.03 10.10
C LEU A 99 0.68 3.56 11.21
N ALA A 100 0.47 2.77 12.28
CA ALA A 100 -0.32 3.22 13.43
C ALA A 100 0.31 4.43 14.13
N GLN A 101 1.64 4.42 14.28
CA GLN A 101 2.36 5.57 14.87
C GLN A 101 2.25 6.82 14.01
N ILE A 102 2.36 6.70 12.67
CA ILE A 102 2.14 7.82 11.75
C ILE A 102 0.71 8.38 11.92
N ALA A 103 -0.30 7.52 11.93
CA ALA A 103 -1.70 7.95 12.09
C ALA A 103 -1.95 8.66 13.43
N LEU A 104 -1.44 8.11 14.54
CA LEU A 104 -1.56 8.72 15.86
C LEU A 104 -0.82 10.06 15.95
N LYS A 105 0.33 10.18 15.31
CA LYS A 105 1.09 11.43 15.22
C LYS A 105 0.30 12.50 14.47
N THR A 106 -0.27 12.14 13.31
CA THR A 106 -1.11 13.05 12.50
C THR A 106 -2.31 13.59 13.30
N LEU A 107 -2.87 12.76 14.20
CA LEU A 107 -3.97 13.15 15.10
C LEU A 107 -3.52 13.90 16.37
N GLY A 108 -2.23 14.14 16.56
CA GLY A 108 -1.69 14.78 17.77
C GLY A 108 -1.68 13.88 19.02
N TYR A 109 -1.77 12.57 18.85
CA TYR A 109 -1.82 11.60 19.95
C TYR A 109 -0.44 11.00 20.31
N GLU A 110 0.62 11.49 19.72
CA GLU A 110 2.00 10.98 19.93
C GLU A 110 2.49 11.05 21.38
N LYS A 111 1.99 12.02 22.17
CA LYS A 111 2.34 12.19 23.59
C LYS A 111 1.55 11.29 24.54
N LYS A 112 0.52 10.61 24.03
CA LYS A 112 -0.25 9.65 24.85
C LYS A 112 0.49 8.32 24.84
N ALA A 113 0.71 7.73 26.02
CA ALA A 113 1.23 6.38 26.13
C ALA A 113 0.26 5.42 25.42
N GLN A 114 0.63 4.93 24.26
CA GLN A 114 -0.17 3.98 23.50
C GLN A 114 0.15 2.55 23.97
N ASN A 115 -0.90 1.86 24.40
CA ASN A 115 -0.81 0.45 24.75
C ASN A 115 -1.00 -0.38 23.49
N PHE A 116 0.06 -0.61 22.71
CA PHE A 116 0.01 -1.47 21.53
C PHE A 116 -0.08 -2.94 21.94
N ARG A 117 -1.08 -3.64 21.45
CA ARG A 117 -1.25 -5.07 21.65
C ARG A 117 -1.11 -5.81 20.32
N ILE A 118 -0.06 -6.62 20.21
CA ILE A 118 0.21 -7.43 19.03
C ILE A 118 -0.60 -8.72 19.10
N LEU A 119 -1.49 -8.95 18.13
CA LEU A 119 -2.36 -10.11 18.07
C LEU A 119 -1.83 -11.09 17.02
N THR A 120 -0.92 -11.98 17.44
CA THR A 120 -0.23 -12.92 16.54
C THR A 120 -1.12 -14.09 16.08
N ASP A 121 -2.24 -14.30 16.72
CA ASP A 121 -3.27 -15.28 16.37
C ASP A 121 -4.21 -14.79 15.25
N LYS A 122 -4.18 -13.49 14.94
CA LYS A 122 -5.00 -12.91 13.90
C LYS A 122 -4.31 -12.99 12.53
N PRO A 123 -5.09 -13.24 11.45
CA PRO A 123 -4.53 -13.32 10.11
C PRO A 123 -3.94 -11.98 9.66
N ALA A 124 -2.70 -12.01 9.18
CA ALA A 124 -2.02 -10.82 8.66
C ALA A 124 -1.41 -11.05 7.26
N GLY A 125 -1.63 -12.25 6.69
CA GLY A 125 -1.05 -12.66 5.42
C GLY A 125 0.47 -12.84 5.50
N VAL A 126 1.18 -12.56 4.40
CA VAL A 126 2.64 -12.72 4.34
C VAL A 126 3.36 -11.75 5.28
N ALA A 127 4.48 -12.18 5.86
CA ALA A 127 5.22 -11.40 6.85
C ALA A 127 5.86 -10.13 6.24
N TYR A 128 6.37 -10.24 5.02
CA TYR A 128 7.07 -9.14 4.32
C TYR A 128 6.62 -9.09 2.86
N ARG A 129 6.17 -7.91 2.40
CA ARG A 129 5.80 -7.66 1.00
C ARG A 129 6.12 -6.22 0.64
N VAL A 130 7.30 -6.04 0.06
CA VAL A 130 7.79 -4.75 -0.46
C VAL A 130 8.25 -4.98 -1.89
N GLY A 131 7.94 -4.07 -2.79
CA GLY A 131 8.25 -4.16 -4.20
C GLY A 131 9.58 -3.51 -4.55
N ASP A 132 10.09 -3.86 -5.73
CA ASP A 132 11.15 -3.13 -6.40
C ASP A 132 10.51 -2.12 -7.35
N PRO A 133 10.67 -0.79 -7.14
CA PRO A 133 10.06 0.24 -7.96
C PRO A 133 10.85 0.57 -9.24
N THR A 134 11.99 -0.06 -9.49
CA THR A 134 12.94 0.31 -10.56
C THR A 134 12.24 0.49 -11.91
N MET A 135 11.47 -0.50 -12.35
CA MET A 135 10.77 -0.43 -13.64
C MET A 135 9.68 0.66 -13.68
N MET A 136 9.01 0.92 -12.56
CA MET A 136 8.03 2.00 -12.48
C MET A 136 8.70 3.37 -12.55
N SER A 137 9.86 3.51 -11.92
CA SER A 137 10.61 4.79 -11.86
C SER A 137 11.09 5.29 -13.22
N ASP A 138 11.21 4.43 -14.24
CA ASP A 138 11.47 4.83 -15.61
C ASP A 138 10.32 5.64 -16.23
N TYR A 139 9.11 5.54 -15.69
CA TYR A 139 7.90 6.20 -16.17
C TYR A 139 7.30 7.15 -15.15
N TYR A 140 7.30 6.78 -13.89
CA TYR A 140 6.62 7.52 -12.82
C TYR A 140 7.26 7.29 -11.46
N THR A 141 7.43 8.37 -10.71
CA THR A 141 7.84 8.35 -9.30
C THR A 141 6.67 8.77 -8.42
N PRO A 142 6.27 7.98 -7.40
CA PRO A 142 5.21 8.36 -6.47
C PRO A 142 5.45 9.73 -5.84
N LYS A 143 4.40 10.55 -5.79
CA LYS A 143 4.45 11.95 -5.32
C LYS A 143 3.88 12.11 -3.93
N ILE A 144 2.96 11.21 -3.53
CA ILE A 144 2.25 11.29 -2.27
C ILE A 144 3.00 10.45 -1.24
N SER A 145 3.57 11.11 -0.24
CA SER A 145 4.21 10.41 0.88
C SER A 145 3.17 9.63 1.71
N LEU A 146 3.61 8.61 2.45
CA LEU A 146 2.71 7.85 3.32
C LEU A 146 2.08 8.76 4.38
N GLU A 147 2.84 9.69 4.92
CA GLU A 147 2.40 10.67 5.91
C GLU A 147 1.28 11.56 5.36
N GLU A 148 1.47 12.09 4.15
CA GLU A 148 0.44 12.88 3.45
C GLU A 148 -0.80 12.04 3.11
N GLY A 149 -0.61 10.80 2.64
CA GLY A 149 -1.72 9.90 2.35
C GLY A 149 -2.53 9.52 3.59
N VAL A 150 -1.87 9.33 4.74
CA VAL A 150 -2.53 9.13 6.03
C VAL A 150 -3.34 10.36 6.44
N GLU A 151 -2.79 11.57 6.27
CA GLU A 151 -3.52 12.82 6.56
C GLU A 151 -4.77 12.97 5.67
N ARG A 152 -4.66 12.67 4.36
CA ARG A 152 -5.80 12.68 3.43
C ARG A 152 -6.88 11.66 3.85
N ALA A 153 -6.47 10.44 4.22
CA ALA A 153 -7.38 9.39 4.67
C ALA A 153 -8.12 9.78 5.95
N ILE A 154 -7.41 10.36 6.93
CA ILE A 154 -8.04 10.86 8.17
C ILE A 154 -9.08 11.95 7.85
N ARG A 155 -8.74 12.93 6.99
CA ARG A 155 -9.69 14.00 6.61
C ARG A 155 -10.92 13.49 5.85
N GLY A 156 -10.79 12.39 5.11
CA GLY A 156 -11.90 11.79 4.37
C GLY A 156 -12.82 10.90 5.22
N LEU A 157 -12.39 10.52 6.44
CA LEU A 157 -13.14 9.66 7.37
C LEU A 157 -13.74 10.45 8.56
N VAL A 158 -13.37 11.70 8.72
CA VAL A 158 -13.88 12.65 9.74
C VAL A 158 -14.75 13.70 9.05
#